data_65dbba957e73df24ea9dddc5a1182253
#
_entry.id   65dbba957e73df24ea9dddc5a1182253
#
_cell.length_a   1.000
_cell.length_b   1.000
_cell.length_c   1.000
_cell.angle_alpha   90.00
_cell.angle_beta   90.00
_cell.angle_gamma   90.00
#
_symmetry.space_group_name_H-M   'P 1'
#
loop_
_entity.id
_entity.type
_entity.pdbx_description
1 polymer ?
#
loop_
_entity_poly.entity_id
_entity_poly.type
_entity_poly.pdbx_seq_one_letter_code
_entity_poly.pdbx_strand_id
1 'polypeptide(L)'
;EVDSLVGFMFDISERKKQEQELEILKKQLEEYSYQDGLTEIANRRFFEDSYQREWLNAQREQQPLTLMLLDIDYFKQYNDHNGHLLGDACLKQIAQILKKSVSRPRDLVARFGGEEFVLILPDTTQASAIEVVERILQSIRTADICHSTSPLDQRLSVSLGVKTIIPTQKNDKMAFLKEVDQNLYLAKERGRNGYVIQDAEHVQHLNS
;
A
#
# COMPACT_ATOMS: atom_id res chain seq x y z
N GLU A 1 45.26 -18.18 -37.93
CA GLU A 1 45.22 -18.04 -36.45
C GLU A 1 44.65 -16.67 -36.02
N VAL A 2 44.93 -15.59 -36.75
CA VAL A 2 44.42 -14.24 -36.42
C VAL A 2 42.91 -14.10 -36.70
N ASP A 3 42.40 -14.73 -37.75
CA ASP A 3 40.98 -14.68 -38.12
C ASP A 3 40.09 -15.44 -37.12
N SER A 4 40.57 -16.50 -36.49
CA SER A 4 39.83 -17.21 -35.46
C SER A 4 39.74 -16.43 -34.13
N LEU A 5 40.74 -15.60 -33.82
CA LEU A 5 40.71 -14.74 -32.63
C LEU A 5 39.75 -13.57 -32.76
N VAL A 6 39.65 -13.00 -33.96
CA VAL A 6 38.68 -11.92 -34.26
C VAL A 6 37.23 -12.40 -34.22
N GLY A 7 36.96 -13.60 -34.77
CA GLY A 7 35.64 -14.24 -34.71
C GLY A 7 35.18 -14.51 -33.29
N PHE A 8 36.07 -14.93 -32.41
CA PHE A 8 35.76 -15.18 -30.98
C PHE A 8 35.47 -13.90 -30.21
N MET A 9 36.15 -12.79 -30.50
CA MET A 9 35.86 -11.50 -29.90
C MET A 9 34.49 -10.91 -30.31
N PHE A 10 34.08 -11.09 -31.56
CA PHE A 10 32.77 -10.64 -32.04
C PHE A 10 31.63 -11.43 -31.39
N ASP A 11 31.76 -12.73 -31.24
CA ASP A 11 30.74 -13.58 -30.59
C ASP A 11 30.52 -13.24 -29.11
N ILE A 12 31.59 -12.94 -28.36
CA ILE A 12 31.52 -12.51 -26.97
C ILE A 12 30.80 -11.14 -26.82
N SER A 13 31.05 -10.22 -27.77
CA SER A 13 30.44 -8.88 -27.71
C SER A 13 28.95 -8.92 -28.02
N GLU A 14 28.55 -9.73 -28.99
CA GLU A 14 27.15 -9.93 -29.37
C GLU A 14 26.38 -10.66 -28.27
N ARG A 15 26.97 -11.68 -27.71
CA ARG A 15 26.41 -12.41 -26.56
C ARG A 15 26.21 -11.51 -25.35
N LYS A 16 27.19 -10.68 -24.97
CA LYS A 16 27.06 -9.69 -23.89
C LYS A 16 25.97 -8.68 -24.15
N LYS A 17 25.80 -8.22 -25.39
CA LYS A 17 24.75 -7.29 -25.78
C LYS A 17 23.36 -7.93 -25.61
N GLN A 18 23.20 -9.16 -26.08
CA GLN A 18 21.96 -9.93 -25.92
C GLN A 18 21.64 -10.21 -24.45
N GLU A 19 22.63 -10.54 -23.62
CA GLU A 19 22.46 -10.71 -22.17
C GLU A 19 22.02 -9.41 -21.50
N GLN A 20 22.59 -8.25 -21.88
CA GLN A 20 22.18 -6.94 -21.37
C GLN A 20 20.76 -6.56 -21.82
N GLU A 21 20.40 -6.77 -23.07
CA GLU A 21 19.04 -6.53 -23.57
C GLU A 21 18.01 -7.42 -22.86
N LEU A 22 18.33 -8.69 -22.63
CA LEU A 22 17.49 -9.62 -21.89
C LEU A 22 17.30 -9.18 -20.44
N GLU A 23 18.35 -8.70 -19.79
CA GLU A 23 18.29 -8.21 -18.40
C GLU A 23 17.44 -6.92 -18.29
N ILE A 24 17.57 -6.01 -19.26
CA ILE A 24 16.73 -4.80 -19.34
C ILE A 24 15.26 -5.17 -19.53
N LEU A 25 14.96 -6.05 -20.50
CA LEU A 25 13.60 -6.52 -20.75
C LEU A 25 13.00 -7.25 -19.55
N LYS A 26 13.78 -8.08 -18.88
CA LYS A 26 13.38 -8.77 -17.67
C LYS A 26 13.05 -7.76 -16.55
N LYS A 27 13.90 -6.76 -16.35
CA LYS A 27 13.66 -5.71 -15.37
C LYS A 27 12.41 -4.89 -15.68
N GLN A 28 12.19 -4.53 -16.95
CA GLN A 28 10.98 -3.84 -17.39
C GLN A 28 9.74 -4.71 -17.14
N LEU A 29 9.79 -6.01 -17.44
CA LEU A 29 8.69 -6.93 -17.19
C LEU A 29 8.41 -7.09 -15.69
N GLU A 30 9.44 -7.13 -14.85
CA GLU A 30 9.32 -7.14 -13.40
C GLU A 30 8.69 -5.83 -12.87
N GLU A 31 9.11 -4.67 -13.38
CA GLU A 31 8.52 -3.37 -13.02
C GLU A 31 7.02 -3.30 -13.41
N TYR A 32 6.65 -3.74 -14.60
CA TYR A 32 5.23 -3.87 -15.00
C TYR A 32 4.48 -4.88 -14.11
N SER A 33 5.15 -5.93 -13.64
CA SER A 33 4.58 -6.95 -12.76
C SER A 33 4.35 -6.48 -11.32
N TYR A 34 4.87 -5.30 -10.91
CA TYR A 34 4.78 -4.76 -9.55
C TYR A 34 3.79 -3.61 -9.40
N GLN A 35 3.15 -3.17 -10.48
CA GLN A 35 2.12 -2.14 -10.45
C GLN A 35 0.72 -2.73 -10.55
N ASP A 36 -0.25 -2.08 -9.93
CA ASP A 36 -1.67 -2.34 -10.14
C ASP A 36 -2.12 -1.65 -11.44
N GLY A 37 -2.67 -2.43 -12.36
CA GLY A 37 -3.03 -1.96 -13.71
C GLY A 37 -4.12 -0.88 -13.73
N LEU A 38 -4.90 -0.72 -12.65
CA LEU A 38 -5.93 0.31 -12.57
C LEU A 38 -5.39 1.59 -11.92
N THR A 39 -4.75 1.46 -10.76
CA THR A 39 -4.40 2.60 -9.90
C THR A 39 -2.96 3.09 -10.08
N GLU A 40 -2.12 2.34 -10.78
CA GLU A 40 -0.71 2.64 -11.07
C GLU A 40 0.19 2.78 -9.82
N ILE A 41 -0.31 2.44 -8.63
CA ILE A 41 0.49 2.25 -7.43
C ILE A 41 1.01 0.82 -7.37
N ALA A 42 1.80 0.49 -6.36
CA ALA A 42 2.26 -0.88 -6.16
C ALA A 42 1.07 -1.86 -6.02
N ASN A 43 1.25 -3.07 -6.53
CA ASN A 43 0.29 -4.14 -6.35
C ASN A 43 0.60 -5.00 -5.11
N ARG A 44 -0.26 -5.97 -4.81
CA ARG A 44 -0.11 -6.90 -3.70
C ARG A 44 1.24 -7.64 -3.70
N ARG A 45 1.72 -8.06 -4.87
CA ARG A 45 3.01 -8.78 -4.98
C ARG A 45 4.17 -7.91 -4.54
N PHE A 46 4.22 -6.66 -5.02
CA PHE A 46 5.26 -5.73 -4.59
C PHE A 46 5.18 -5.40 -3.10
N PHE A 47 3.95 -5.32 -2.55
CA PHE A 47 3.75 -5.18 -1.11
C PHE A 47 4.38 -6.37 -0.36
N GLU A 48 4.09 -7.62 -0.75
CA GLU A 48 4.56 -8.82 -0.04
C GLU A 48 6.10 -8.88 -0.01
N ASP A 49 6.76 -8.58 -1.15
CA ASP A 49 8.22 -8.54 -1.27
C ASP A 49 8.83 -7.38 -0.43
N SER A 50 8.21 -6.19 -0.49
CA SER A 50 8.65 -5.02 0.27
C SER A 50 8.44 -5.21 1.77
N TYR A 51 7.32 -5.79 2.18
CA TYR A 51 7.04 -6.08 3.58
C TYR A 51 8.06 -7.05 4.18
N GLN A 52 8.43 -8.10 3.45
CA GLN A 52 9.49 -9.02 3.89
C GLN A 52 10.81 -8.28 4.08
N ARG A 53 11.19 -7.43 3.15
CA ARG A 53 12.44 -6.65 3.21
C ARG A 53 12.44 -5.66 4.37
N GLU A 54 11.37 -4.86 4.51
CA GLU A 54 11.28 -3.84 5.56
C GLU A 54 11.13 -4.44 6.95
N TRP A 55 10.50 -5.61 7.09
CA TRP A 55 10.46 -6.38 8.34
C TRP A 55 11.86 -6.77 8.80
N LEU A 56 12.67 -7.35 7.91
CA LEU A 56 14.04 -7.75 8.22
C LEU A 56 14.95 -6.54 8.52
N ASN A 57 14.76 -5.44 7.80
CA ASN A 57 15.49 -4.20 8.05
C ASN A 57 15.15 -3.63 9.43
N ALA A 58 13.87 -3.48 9.74
CA ALA A 58 13.40 -2.98 11.03
C ALA A 58 13.89 -3.85 12.20
N GLN A 59 13.88 -5.18 12.01
CA GLN A 59 14.41 -6.12 13.00
C GLN A 59 15.91 -5.95 13.23
N ARG A 60 16.70 -5.79 12.15
CA ARG A 60 18.16 -5.60 12.24
C ARG A 60 18.52 -4.25 12.83
N GLU A 61 17.83 -3.20 12.42
CA GLU A 61 18.10 -1.82 12.79
C GLU A 61 17.42 -1.41 14.09
N GLN A 62 16.58 -2.31 14.67
CA GLN A 62 15.77 -2.07 15.87
C GLN A 62 14.95 -0.77 15.76
N GLN A 63 14.37 -0.54 14.57
CA GLN A 63 13.56 0.61 14.26
C GLN A 63 12.07 0.24 14.19
N PRO A 64 11.17 1.19 14.44
CA PRO A 64 9.74 0.95 14.36
C PRO A 64 9.31 0.73 12.91
N LEU A 65 8.41 -0.22 12.72
CA LEU A 65 7.71 -0.49 11.47
C LEU A 65 6.21 -0.35 11.70
N THR A 66 5.58 0.52 10.92
CA THR A 66 4.12 0.67 10.93
C THR A 66 3.51 0.07 9.68
N LEU A 67 2.44 -0.70 9.86
CA LEU A 67 1.54 -1.12 8.78
C LEU A 67 0.17 -0.48 8.95
N MET A 68 -0.45 -0.15 7.82
CA MET A 68 -1.84 0.31 7.74
C MET A 68 -2.57 -0.49 6.67
N LEU A 69 -3.73 -1.04 7.02
CA LEU A 69 -4.70 -1.55 6.06
C LEU A 69 -5.86 -0.56 5.97
N LEU A 70 -6.28 -0.25 4.76
CA LEU A 70 -7.37 0.68 4.48
C LEU A 70 -8.39 0.01 3.57
N ASP A 71 -9.65 0.25 3.85
CA ASP A 71 -10.76 -0.22 3.04
C ASP A 71 -11.77 0.92 2.83
N ILE A 72 -12.31 1.02 1.62
CA ILE A 72 -13.29 2.04 1.28
C ILE A 72 -14.67 1.60 1.79
N ASP A 73 -15.25 2.40 2.68
CA ASP A 73 -16.52 2.09 3.31
C ASP A 73 -17.66 2.02 2.29
N TYR A 74 -18.44 0.94 2.36
CA TYR A 74 -19.62 0.73 1.50
C TYR A 74 -19.34 0.79 -0.01
N PHE A 75 -18.12 0.43 -0.44
CA PHE A 75 -17.70 0.53 -1.85
C PHE A 75 -18.56 -0.30 -2.81
N LYS A 76 -19.04 -1.46 -2.36
CA LYS A 76 -19.99 -2.25 -3.14
C LYS A 76 -21.27 -1.45 -3.45
N GLN A 77 -21.84 -0.78 -2.44
CA GLN A 77 -23.04 0.06 -2.64
C GLN A 77 -22.75 1.25 -3.56
N TYR A 78 -21.54 1.81 -3.48
CA TYR A 78 -21.08 2.85 -4.38
C TYR A 78 -21.09 2.37 -5.84
N ASN A 79 -20.51 1.18 -6.11
CA ASN A 79 -20.48 0.58 -7.44
C ASN A 79 -21.87 0.21 -7.94
N ASP A 80 -22.72 -0.38 -7.09
CA ASP A 80 -24.08 -0.78 -7.45
C ASP A 80 -24.93 0.43 -7.87
N HIS A 81 -24.68 1.61 -7.27
CA HIS A 81 -25.42 2.84 -7.59
C HIS A 81 -24.80 3.63 -8.74
N ASN A 82 -23.48 3.80 -8.79
CA ASN A 82 -22.81 4.69 -9.73
C ASN A 82 -22.22 3.95 -10.94
N GLY A 83 -22.16 2.62 -10.90
CA GLY A 83 -21.50 1.78 -11.91
C GLY A 83 -19.99 1.65 -11.74
N HIS A 84 -19.43 0.61 -12.33
CA HIS A 84 -18.01 0.24 -12.17
C HIS A 84 -17.04 1.30 -12.70
N LEU A 85 -17.40 2.04 -13.74
CA LEU A 85 -16.53 3.11 -14.29
C LEU A 85 -16.26 4.23 -13.27
N LEU A 86 -17.29 4.63 -12.51
CA LEU A 86 -17.12 5.62 -11.44
C LEU A 86 -16.40 5.00 -10.23
N GLY A 87 -16.60 3.70 -9.96
CA GLY A 87 -15.83 2.97 -8.98
C GLY A 87 -14.33 2.94 -9.30
N ASP A 88 -13.98 2.68 -10.55
CA ASP A 88 -12.59 2.70 -11.01
C ASP A 88 -11.96 4.10 -10.88
N ALA A 89 -12.71 5.15 -11.23
CA ALA A 89 -12.26 6.53 -11.03
C ALA A 89 -12.05 6.86 -9.55
N CYS A 90 -12.95 6.40 -8.68
CA CYS A 90 -12.82 6.53 -7.23
C CYS A 90 -11.55 5.82 -6.71
N LEU A 91 -11.31 4.57 -7.10
CA LEU A 91 -10.09 3.83 -6.72
C LEU A 91 -8.82 4.55 -7.14
N LYS A 92 -8.77 5.10 -8.36
CA LYS A 92 -7.65 5.93 -8.84
C LYS A 92 -7.45 7.17 -7.99
N GLN A 93 -8.52 7.86 -7.64
CA GLN A 93 -8.46 9.07 -6.82
C GLN A 93 -7.96 8.77 -5.41
N ILE A 94 -8.47 7.71 -4.76
CA ILE A 94 -7.99 7.26 -3.44
C ILE A 94 -6.51 6.89 -3.51
N ALA A 95 -6.08 6.12 -4.50
CA ALA A 95 -4.68 5.76 -4.69
C ALA A 95 -3.76 7.00 -4.77
N GLN A 96 -4.18 8.03 -5.50
CA GLN A 96 -3.42 9.29 -5.61
C GLN A 96 -3.39 10.07 -4.29
N ILE A 97 -4.48 10.07 -3.52
CA ILE A 97 -4.53 10.69 -2.19
C ILE A 97 -3.54 9.96 -1.27
N LEU A 98 -3.58 8.64 -1.23
CA LEU A 98 -2.68 7.84 -0.40
C LEU A 98 -1.21 8.07 -0.77
N LYS A 99 -0.88 8.06 -2.07
CA LYS A 99 0.47 8.31 -2.57
C LYS A 99 1.01 9.70 -2.17
N LYS A 100 0.14 10.73 -2.16
CA LYS A 100 0.51 12.09 -1.73
C LYS A 100 0.59 12.23 -0.20
N SER A 101 -0.06 11.33 0.54
CA SER A 101 -0.07 11.34 2.01
C SER A 101 1.20 10.75 2.62
N VAL A 102 2.01 10.06 1.84
CA VAL A 102 3.33 9.56 2.24
C VAL A 102 4.41 10.26 1.42
N SER A 103 5.57 10.52 2.01
CA SER A 103 6.58 11.38 1.37
C SER A 103 8.01 10.84 1.46
N ARG A 104 8.24 9.79 2.25
CA ARG A 104 9.58 9.24 2.42
C ARG A 104 9.87 8.21 1.33
N PRO A 105 11.12 8.09 0.84
CA PRO A 105 11.49 7.17 -0.23
C PRO A 105 11.18 5.68 0.07
N ARG A 106 11.17 5.31 1.36
CA ARG A 106 10.89 3.93 1.81
C ARG A 106 9.41 3.67 2.11
N ASP A 107 8.58 4.74 2.16
CA ASP A 107 7.14 4.56 2.34
C ASP A 107 6.55 3.89 1.10
N LEU A 108 5.69 2.92 1.32
CA LEU A 108 5.00 2.20 0.26
C LEU A 108 3.50 2.34 0.41
N VAL A 109 2.84 2.59 -0.72
CA VAL A 109 1.38 2.46 -0.86
C VAL A 109 1.11 1.43 -1.94
N ALA A 110 0.31 0.42 -1.62
CA ALA A 110 -0.07 -0.62 -2.57
C ALA A 110 -1.57 -0.89 -2.53
N ARG A 111 -2.11 -1.36 -3.65
CA ARG A 111 -3.45 -1.92 -3.70
C ARG A 111 -3.38 -3.39 -3.32
N PHE A 112 -4.07 -3.75 -2.24
CA PHE A 112 -4.03 -5.11 -1.69
C PHE A 112 -4.99 -6.04 -2.44
N GLY A 113 -6.14 -5.50 -2.87
CA GLY A 113 -7.14 -6.17 -3.71
C GLY A 113 -8.48 -5.45 -3.63
N GLY A 114 -9.29 -5.47 -4.68
CA GLY A 114 -10.60 -4.83 -4.68
C GLY A 114 -10.53 -3.35 -4.29
N GLU A 115 -11.18 -3.01 -3.18
CA GLU A 115 -11.19 -1.67 -2.55
C GLU A 115 -10.20 -1.52 -1.39
N GLU A 116 -9.32 -2.51 -1.18
CA GLU A 116 -8.36 -2.53 -0.08
C GLU A 116 -6.99 -2.00 -0.50
N PHE A 117 -6.41 -1.18 0.36
CA PHE A 117 -5.08 -0.61 0.21
C PHE A 117 -4.23 -0.92 1.44
N VAL A 118 -2.92 -0.97 1.26
CA VAL A 118 -1.96 -1.21 2.33
C VAL A 118 -0.80 -0.22 2.25
N LEU A 119 -0.34 0.24 3.41
CA LEU A 119 0.81 1.12 3.52
C LEU A 119 1.86 0.48 4.42
N ILE A 120 3.13 0.57 4.01
CA ILE A 120 4.30 0.24 4.83
C ILE A 120 5.01 1.55 5.14
N LEU A 121 5.20 1.85 6.41
CA LEU A 121 5.90 3.06 6.87
C LEU A 121 7.08 2.63 7.76
N PRO A 122 8.28 2.44 7.17
CA PRO A 122 9.49 2.16 7.93
C PRO A 122 9.89 3.37 8.79
N ASP A 123 10.63 3.12 9.86
CA ASP A 123 11.15 4.16 10.79
C ASP A 123 10.05 5.12 11.27
N THR A 124 8.84 4.59 11.47
CA THR A 124 7.65 5.39 11.80
C THR A 124 7.08 4.93 13.12
N THR A 125 7.11 5.82 14.11
CA THR A 125 6.53 5.60 15.44
C THR A 125 5.01 5.66 15.38
N GLN A 126 4.34 5.16 16.42
CA GLN A 126 2.89 5.24 16.54
C GLN A 126 2.38 6.70 16.46
N ALA A 127 3.04 7.64 17.12
CA ALA A 127 2.67 9.06 17.07
C ALA A 127 2.75 9.61 15.63
N SER A 128 3.85 9.34 14.92
CA SER A 128 3.99 9.74 13.52
C SER A 128 3.01 9.02 12.59
N ALA A 129 2.64 7.78 12.90
CA ALA A 129 1.62 7.04 12.17
C ALA A 129 0.24 7.70 12.28
N ILE A 130 -0.13 8.18 13.47
CA ILE A 130 -1.38 8.93 13.68
C ILE A 130 -1.42 10.18 12.79
N GLU A 131 -0.33 10.95 12.69
CA GLU A 131 -0.26 12.13 11.81
C GLU A 131 -0.49 11.76 10.33
N VAL A 132 0.02 10.61 9.89
CA VAL A 132 -0.21 10.13 8.51
C VAL A 132 -1.67 9.74 8.33
N VAL A 133 -2.27 9.01 9.27
CA VAL A 133 -3.69 8.61 9.23
C VAL A 133 -4.60 9.83 9.16
N GLU A 134 -4.40 10.81 10.04
CA GLU A 134 -5.20 12.04 10.07
C GLU A 134 -5.10 12.82 8.75
N ARG A 135 -3.90 12.90 8.18
CA ARG A 135 -3.68 13.51 6.87
C ARG A 135 -4.42 12.77 5.76
N ILE A 136 -4.43 11.43 5.77
CA ILE A 136 -5.18 10.60 4.82
C ILE A 136 -6.68 10.89 4.95
N LEU A 137 -7.24 10.79 6.15
CA LEU A 137 -8.66 11.02 6.41
C LEU A 137 -9.09 12.43 6.01
N GLN A 138 -8.30 13.44 6.37
CA GLN A 138 -8.57 14.82 5.98
C GLN A 138 -8.51 15.03 4.47
N SER A 139 -7.55 14.40 3.77
CA SER A 139 -7.43 14.51 2.32
C SER A 139 -8.62 13.87 1.60
N ILE A 140 -9.09 12.73 2.09
CA ILE A 140 -10.28 12.04 1.54
C ILE A 140 -11.55 12.90 1.77
N ARG A 141 -11.73 13.49 2.95
CA ARG A 141 -12.83 14.43 3.20
C ARG A 141 -12.79 15.63 2.28
N THR A 142 -11.61 16.22 2.11
CA THR A 142 -11.42 17.39 1.24
C THR A 142 -11.68 17.07 -0.23
N ALA A 143 -11.48 15.82 -0.65
CA ALA A 143 -11.79 15.36 -2.00
C ALA A 143 -13.30 15.33 -2.29
N ASP A 144 -14.13 15.35 -1.26
CA ASP A 144 -15.59 15.49 -1.30
C ASP A 144 -16.30 14.58 -2.30
N ILE A 145 -15.88 13.30 -2.33
CA ILE A 145 -16.43 12.31 -3.26
C ILE A 145 -17.86 11.97 -2.81
N CYS A 146 -18.84 12.29 -3.66
CA CYS A 146 -20.25 12.00 -3.36
C CYS A 146 -20.51 10.50 -3.34
N HIS A 147 -21.16 10.01 -2.27
CA HIS A 147 -21.64 8.63 -2.12
C HIS A 147 -23.09 8.66 -1.60
N SER A 148 -24.02 8.98 -2.49
CA SER A 148 -25.43 9.28 -2.16
C SER A 148 -26.17 8.15 -1.41
N THR A 149 -25.70 6.90 -1.56
CA THR A 149 -26.28 5.73 -0.87
C THR A 149 -25.52 5.33 0.40
N SER A 150 -24.44 6.05 0.74
CA SER A 150 -23.74 5.78 2.00
C SER A 150 -24.61 6.15 3.19
N PRO A 151 -24.69 5.30 4.22
CA PRO A 151 -25.33 5.65 5.49
C PRO A 151 -24.49 6.65 6.32
N LEU A 152 -23.27 6.99 5.85
CA LEU A 152 -22.34 7.92 6.48
C LEU A 152 -22.27 9.22 5.67
N ASP A 153 -23.04 10.25 6.05
CA ASP A 153 -23.02 11.64 5.51
C ASP A 153 -23.09 11.78 3.98
N GLN A 154 -23.54 10.73 3.26
CA GLN A 154 -23.63 10.70 1.79
C GLN A 154 -22.29 11.00 1.07
N ARG A 155 -21.17 10.78 1.76
CA ARG A 155 -19.82 10.97 1.27
C ARG A 155 -19.02 9.67 1.37
N LEU A 156 -18.03 9.57 0.52
CA LEU A 156 -17.09 8.45 0.58
C LEU A 156 -16.22 8.59 1.81
N SER A 157 -16.11 7.51 2.56
CA SER A 157 -15.23 7.39 3.71
C SER A 157 -14.38 6.13 3.64
N VAL A 158 -13.41 6.03 4.51
CA VAL A 158 -12.53 4.88 4.63
C VAL A 158 -12.36 4.48 6.09
N SER A 159 -12.14 3.19 6.29
CA SER A 159 -11.74 2.63 7.57
C SER A 159 -10.29 2.19 7.52
N LEU A 160 -9.51 2.41 8.59
CA LEU A 160 -8.12 1.99 8.68
C LEU A 160 -7.87 1.15 9.94
N GLY A 161 -7.12 0.07 9.75
CA GLY A 161 -6.44 -0.66 10.81
C GLY A 161 -4.96 -0.31 10.79
N VAL A 162 -4.41 0.07 11.93
CA VAL A 162 -3.02 0.54 12.05
C VAL A 162 -2.33 -0.17 13.20
N LYS A 163 -1.08 -0.53 13.02
CA LYS A 163 -0.24 -1.04 14.11
C LYS A 163 1.23 -0.73 13.87
N THR A 164 1.94 -0.44 14.96
CA THR A 164 3.38 -0.19 14.97
C THR A 164 4.06 -1.23 15.84
N ILE A 165 5.22 -1.73 15.39
CA ILE A 165 6.05 -2.67 16.14
C ILE A 165 7.53 -2.34 15.92
N ILE A 166 8.37 -2.62 16.89
CA ILE A 166 9.82 -2.82 16.68
C ILE A 166 10.04 -4.33 16.63
N PRO A 167 10.24 -4.92 15.44
CA PRO A 167 10.28 -6.37 15.30
C PRO A 167 11.48 -6.97 15.99
N THR A 168 11.30 -8.11 16.64
CA THR A 168 12.34 -8.96 17.22
C THR A 168 12.32 -10.33 16.57
N GLN A 169 13.32 -11.18 16.86
CA GLN A 169 13.33 -12.56 16.37
C GLN A 169 12.16 -13.43 16.88
N LYS A 170 11.48 -12.98 17.92
CA LYS A 170 10.32 -13.68 18.51
C LYS A 170 9.00 -13.31 17.84
N ASN A 171 8.97 -12.22 17.06
CA ASN A 171 7.76 -11.74 16.41
C ASN A 171 7.58 -12.43 15.05
N ASP A 172 6.35 -12.77 14.74
CA ASP A 172 5.94 -13.30 13.43
C ASP A 172 5.27 -12.19 12.60
N LYS A 173 5.78 -12.00 11.37
CA LYS A 173 5.26 -10.96 10.48
C LYS A 173 3.82 -11.22 10.03
N MET A 174 3.41 -12.49 9.90
CA MET A 174 2.04 -12.83 9.50
C MET A 174 1.07 -12.59 10.64
N ALA A 175 1.49 -12.90 11.88
CA ALA A 175 0.70 -12.55 13.07
C ALA A 175 0.53 -11.04 13.18
N PHE A 176 1.59 -10.25 12.93
CA PHE A 176 1.51 -8.79 12.95
C PHE A 176 0.56 -8.24 11.87
N LEU A 177 0.60 -8.74 10.65
CA LEU A 177 -0.36 -8.36 9.60
C LEU A 177 -1.80 -8.69 9.99
N LYS A 178 -2.03 -9.85 10.62
CA LYS A 178 -3.34 -10.24 11.11
C LYS A 178 -3.86 -9.30 12.22
N GLU A 179 -2.98 -8.79 13.06
CA GLU A 179 -3.36 -7.80 14.08
C GLU A 179 -3.76 -6.45 13.47
N VAL A 180 -3.10 -6.04 12.36
CA VAL A 180 -3.51 -4.85 11.59
C VAL A 180 -4.89 -5.05 10.95
N ASP A 181 -5.16 -6.25 10.41
CA ASP A 181 -6.46 -6.61 9.85
C ASP A 181 -7.56 -6.62 10.93
N GLN A 182 -7.26 -7.13 12.12
CA GLN A 182 -8.18 -7.05 13.25
C GLN A 182 -8.52 -5.60 13.64
N ASN A 183 -7.54 -4.69 13.61
CA ASN A 183 -7.79 -3.28 13.86
C ASN A 183 -8.68 -2.66 12.78
N LEU A 184 -8.51 -3.04 11.51
CA LEU A 184 -9.40 -2.60 10.42
C LEU A 184 -10.83 -3.12 10.64
N TYR A 185 -10.97 -4.38 11.00
CA TYR A 185 -12.27 -4.96 11.34
C TYR A 185 -12.96 -4.19 12.48
N LEU A 186 -12.20 -3.89 13.55
CA LEU A 186 -12.71 -3.09 14.68
C LEU A 186 -13.11 -1.67 14.26
N ALA A 187 -12.35 -1.02 13.37
CA ALA A 187 -12.73 0.28 12.84
C ALA A 187 -14.07 0.23 12.10
N LYS A 188 -14.29 -0.82 11.30
CA LYS A 188 -15.57 -1.05 10.61
C LYS A 188 -16.72 -1.33 11.57
N GLU A 189 -16.51 -2.11 12.63
CA GLU A 189 -17.56 -2.38 13.64
C GLU A 189 -17.92 -1.17 14.48
N ARG A 190 -16.98 -0.28 14.73
CA ARG A 190 -17.17 0.92 15.56
C ARG A 190 -17.84 2.10 14.80
N GLY A 191 -18.34 1.85 13.61
CA GLY A 191 -19.12 2.84 12.85
C GLY A 191 -18.41 3.33 11.60
N ARG A 192 -17.24 2.78 11.25
CA ARG A 192 -16.47 3.15 10.03
C ARG A 192 -15.97 4.59 10.07
N ASN A 193 -15.56 5.15 8.92
CA ASN A 193 -15.08 6.52 8.77
C ASN A 193 -14.06 6.92 9.84
N GLY A 194 -13.01 6.11 10.01
CA GLY A 194 -12.03 6.33 11.06
C GLY A 194 -10.98 5.24 11.10
N TYR A 195 -10.28 5.13 12.21
CA TYR A 195 -9.21 4.16 12.37
C TYR A 195 -9.15 3.54 13.77
N VAL A 196 -8.50 2.38 13.85
CA VAL A 196 -8.07 1.78 15.12
C VAL A 196 -6.57 1.57 15.04
N ILE A 197 -5.86 2.01 16.07
CA ILE A 197 -4.42 1.82 16.26
C ILE A 197 -4.17 1.20 17.63
N GLN A 198 -3.49 0.04 17.68
CA GLN A 198 -3.16 -0.74 18.87
C GLN A 198 -4.22 -0.73 19.96
N ASP A 199 -4.77 -1.85 20.31
CA ASP A 199 -5.72 -2.07 21.43
C ASP A 199 -6.73 -0.94 21.76
N ALA A 200 -7.90 -1.32 22.06
CA ALA A 200 -9.18 -0.67 22.38
C ALA A 200 -9.24 0.77 22.91
N GLU A 201 -8.13 1.45 23.21
CA GLU A 201 -8.14 2.74 23.92
C GLU A 201 -8.05 4.00 23.04
N HIS A 202 -7.70 3.88 21.75
CA HIS A 202 -7.61 5.03 20.84
C HIS A 202 -8.54 4.89 19.64
N VAL A 203 -9.82 5.07 19.90
CA VAL A 203 -10.81 5.26 18.84
C VAL A 203 -11.13 6.74 18.77
N GLN A 204 -10.69 7.40 17.74
CA GLN A 204 -11.19 8.72 17.40
C GLN A 204 -12.21 8.58 16.28
N HIS A 205 -13.49 8.67 16.66
CA HIS A 205 -14.53 9.03 15.73
C HIS A 205 -14.41 10.53 15.48
N LEU A 206 -14.05 10.90 14.27
CA LEU A 206 -14.12 12.29 13.84
C LEU A 206 -15.59 12.64 13.54
N ASN A 207 -16.41 12.67 14.60
CA ASN A 207 -17.75 13.24 14.54
C ASN A 207 -17.64 14.74 14.84
N SER A 208 -17.63 15.53 13.80
CA SER A 208 -18.17 16.90 13.76
C SER A 208 -18.02 17.50 12.36
#